data_5c8ecd461de58c53c8c011e5f5bf5bc5
#
_entry.id   5c8ecd461de58c53c8c011e5f5bf5bc5
#
_cell.length_a   1.000
_cell.length_b   1.000
_cell.length_c   1.000
_cell.angle_alpha   90.00
_cell.angle_beta   90.00
_cell.angle_gamma   90.00
#
_symmetry.space_group_name_H-M   'P 1'
#
loop_
_entity.id
_entity.type
_entity.pdbx_description
1 polymer ?
#
loop_
_entity_poly.entity_id
_entity_poly.type
_entity_poly.pdbx_seq_one_letter_code
_entity_poly.pdbx_strand_id
1 'polypeptide(L)'
;MDDTEIIKEVGGKNPRVTKVYKEWKAEEKTKAKDKTVVTIEDYQQCIDMITRLDESKVLNIYLDGDYQVEFLQELEIGEEVVPFRGFLDCLGKGFIADSKSSRSVKGFPRDVRVFGYDIQAFLYTHAFGVKDFYWVVQEKAYPYLPAVYKASEETLDSGRRKVARALSIIKEHYENDKPSTTFFLQGEI
;
A
#
# COMPACT_ATOMS: atom_id res chain seq x y z
N MET A 1 -3.58 28.59 15.33
CA MET A 1 -4.62 28.63 14.27
C MET A 1 -4.71 27.21 13.73
N ASP A 2 -5.88 26.63 13.70
CA ASP A 2 -6.10 25.31 13.12
C ASP A 2 -6.50 25.39 11.62
N ASP A 3 -6.64 24.23 10.95
CA ASP A 3 -6.99 24.16 9.51
C ASP A 3 -8.33 24.86 9.21
N THR A 4 -9.29 24.78 10.14
CA THR A 4 -10.61 25.40 9.97
C THR A 4 -10.55 26.92 10.09
N GLU A 5 -9.75 27.40 11.01
CA GLU A 5 -9.55 28.84 11.24
C GLU A 5 -8.86 29.50 10.03
N ILE A 6 -7.77 28.90 9.52
CA ILE A 6 -7.07 29.45 8.35
C ILE A 6 -7.91 29.38 7.08
N ILE A 7 -8.75 28.33 6.91
CA ILE A 7 -9.68 28.24 5.77
C ILE A 7 -10.72 29.37 5.81
N LYS A 8 -11.24 29.69 7.00
CA LYS A 8 -12.18 30.80 7.18
C LYS A 8 -11.52 32.16 6.92
N GLU A 9 -10.30 32.34 7.38
CA GLU A 9 -9.54 33.58 7.21
C GLU A 9 -9.19 33.84 5.74
N VAL A 10 -8.71 32.81 5.04
CA VAL A 10 -8.36 32.90 3.61
C VAL A 10 -9.58 33.09 2.73
N GLY A 11 -10.69 32.44 3.04
CA GLY A 11 -11.95 32.52 2.32
C GLY A 11 -11.90 32.02 0.87
N GLY A 12 -13.01 32.23 0.12
CA GLY A 12 -13.11 31.90 -1.29
C GLY A 12 -13.53 30.44 -1.59
N LYS A 13 -13.69 30.13 -2.89
CA LYS A 13 -14.19 28.80 -3.33
C LYS A 13 -13.22 27.65 -3.07
N ASN A 14 -11.92 27.93 -3.02
CA ASN A 14 -10.90 26.92 -2.83
C ASN A 14 -9.71 27.46 -2.02
N PRO A 15 -9.89 27.69 -0.70
CA PRO A 15 -8.90 28.33 0.15
C PRO A 15 -7.59 27.54 0.23
N ARG A 16 -7.64 26.20 0.15
CA ARG A 16 -6.47 25.30 0.27
C ARG A 16 -5.45 25.41 -0.87
N VAL A 17 -5.80 26.00 -2.02
CA VAL A 17 -4.85 26.23 -3.11
C VAL A 17 -4.17 27.58 -3.04
N THR A 18 -4.58 28.46 -2.14
CA THR A 18 -4.03 29.80 -1.98
C THR A 18 -2.61 29.76 -1.45
N LYS A 19 -1.85 30.84 -1.75
CA LYS A 19 -0.47 31.00 -1.25
C LYS A 19 -0.44 31.04 0.28
N VAL A 20 -1.35 31.79 0.89
CA VAL A 20 -1.45 31.95 2.34
C VAL A 20 -1.67 30.62 3.03
N TYR A 21 -2.61 29.78 2.55
CA TYR A 21 -2.84 28.46 3.11
C TYR A 21 -1.61 27.54 2.98
N LYS A 22 -0.92 27.58 1.84
CA LYS A 22 0.28 26.76 1.60
C LYS A 22 1.44 27.18 2.50
N GLU A 23 1.63 28.47 2.70
CA GLU A 23 2.66 29.00 3.60
C GLU A 23 2.37 28.62 5.06
N TRP A 24 1.15 28.80 5.54
CA TRP A 24 0.73 28.35 6.84
C TRP A 24 0.96 26.84 7.03
N LYS A 25 0.55 26.02 6.07
CA LYS A 25 0.75 24.56 6.13
C LYS A 25 2.22 24.16 6.16
N ALA A 26 3.08 24.88 5.46
CA ALA A 26 4.53 24.65 5.49
C ALA A 26 5.13 24.98 6.85
N GLU A 27 4.69 26.11 7.47
CA GLU A 27 5.09 26.48 8.84
C GLU A 27 4.65 25.46 9.87
N GLU A 28 3.39 25.01 9.83
CA GLU A 28 2.88 23.99 10.74
C GLU A 28 3.64 22.67 10.60
N LYS A 29 3.98 22.28 9.36
CA LYS A 29 4.82 21.10 9.11
C LYS A 29 6.21 21.25 9.74
N THR A 30 6.79 22.44 9.68
CA THR A 30 8.10 22.73 10.29
C THR A 30 8.03 22.68 11.82
N LYS A 31 6.95 23.19 12.42
CA LYS A 31 6.71 23.14 13.88
C LYS A 31 6.44 21.71 14.38
N ALA A 32 5.81 20.88 13.54
CA ALA A 32 5.45 19.50 13.89
C ALA A 32 6.67 18.56 14.00
N LYS A 33 7.83 18.96 13.46
CA LYS A 33 9.06 18.14 13.41
C LYS A 33 8.77 16.77 12.79
N ASP A 34 8.85 15.70 13.61
CA ASP A 34 8.65 14.31 13.19
C ASP A 34 7.18 13.85 13.17
N LYS A 35 6.22 14.76 13.42
CA LYS A 35 4.79 14.46 13.40
C LYS A 35 4.19 14.74 12.05
N THR A 36 3.25 13.90 11.61
CA THR A 36 2.44 14.15 10.42
C THR A 36 1.36 15.18 10.74
N VAL A 37 1.35 16.29 9.99
CA VAL A 37 0.30 17.31 10.08
C VAL A 37 -0.87 16.88 9.20
N VAL A 38 -2.03 16.69 9.79
CA VAL A 38 -3.28 16.33 9.13
C VAL A 38 -4.35 17.38 9.39
N THR A 39 -5.36 17.46 8.54
CA THR A 39 -6.54 18.30 8.82
C THR A 39 -7.42 17.65 9.89
N ILE A 40 -8.31 18.43 10.50
CA ILE A 40 -9.28 17.90 11.46
C ILE A 40 -10.19 16.89 10.78
N GLU A 41 -10.61 17.17 9.55
CA GLU A 41 -11.44 16.27 8.76
C GLU A 41 -10.74 14.95 8.46
N ASP A 42 -9.45 14.99 8.05
CA ASP A 42 -8.66 13.79 7.81
C ASP A 42 -8.47 12.96 9.10
N TYR A 43 -8.24 13.65 10.23
CA TYR A 43 -8.14 13.00 11.53
C TYR A 43 -9.45 12.31 11.92
N GLN A 44 -10.59 13.03 11.80
CA GLN A 44 -11.90 12.46 12.10
C GLN A 44 -12.21 11.27 11.18
N GLN A 45 -11.90 11.39 9.90
CA GLN A 45 -12.04 10.28 8.97
C GLN A 45 -11.24 9.04 9.40
N CYS A 46 -10.00 9.22 9.86
CA CYS A 46 -9.19 8.11 10.37
C CYS A 46 -9.83 7.46 11.60
N ILE A 47 -10.37 8.25 12.53
CA ILE A 47 -11.08 7.75 13.72
C ILE A 47 -12.32 6.95 13.31
N ASP A 48 -13.13 7.47 12.40
CA ASP A 48 -14.34 6.79 11.92
C ASP A 48 -13.99 5.47 11.21
N MET A 49 -12.92 5.46 10.41
CA MET A 49 -12.42 4.27 9.75
C MET A 49 -11.96 3.21 10.76
N ILE A 50 -11.17 3.61 11.77
CA ILE A 50 -10.70 2.70 12.83
C ILE A 50 -11.89 2.12 13.60
N THR A 51 -12.84 2.96 14.01
CA THR A 51 -14.06 2.55 14.71
C THR A 51 -14.82 1.50 13.89
N ARG A 52 -14.96 1.71 12.58
CA ARG A 52 -15.66 0.79 11.70
C ARG A 52 -14.93 -0.54 11.52
N LEU A 53 -13.60 -0.53 11.49
CA LEU A 53 -12.79 -1.74 11.47
C LEU A 53 -12.98 -2.56 12.75
N ASP A 54 -12.94 -1.90 13.90
CA ASP A 54 -13.09 -2.52 15.21
C ASP A 54 -14.48 -3.16 15.38
N GLU A 55 -15.54 -2.41 15.06
CA GLU A 55 -16.93 -2.92 15.06
C GLU A 55 -17.12 -4.15 14.16
N SER A 56 -16.43 -4.22 13.04
CA SER A 56 -16.56 -5.30 12.06
C SER A 56 -15.83 -6.57 12.45
N LYS A 57 -14.97 -6.53 13.47
CA LYS A 57 -14.08 -7.63 13.89
C LYS A 57 -13.12 -8.11 12.79
N VAL A 58 -12.99 -7.37 11.70
CA VAL A 58 -12.04 -7.67 10.61
C VAL A 58 -10.61 -7.64 11.12
N LEU A 59 -10.32 -6.81 12.13
CA LEU A 59 -9.01 -6.72 12.77
C LEU A 59 -8.60 -7.99 13.54
N ASN A 60 -9.51 -8.92 13.81
CA ASN A 60 -9.15 -10.15 14.50
C ASN A 60 -8.05 -10.94 13.79
N ILE A 61 -7.90 -10.77 12.46
CA ILE A 61 -6.81 -11.38 11.69
C ILE A 61 -5.43 -10.87 12.11
N TYR A 62 -5.35 -9.68 12.72
CA TYR A 62 -4.09 -9.09 13.18
C TYR A 62 -3.74 -9.45 14.63
N LEU A 63 -4.67 -9.97 15.43
CA LEU A 63 -4.50 -10.10 16.90
C LEU A 63 -3.37 -11.04 17.32
N ASP A 64 -3.03 -12.03 16.50
CA ASP A 64 -2.02 -13.06 16.81
C ASP A 64 -0.75 -12.90 15.96
N GLY A 65 -0.46 -11.70 15.50
CA GLY A 65 0.69 -11.42 14.62
C GLY A 65 1.69 -10.42 15.18
N ASP A 66 2.91 -10.46 14.64
CA ASP A 66 3.91 -9.43 14.81
C ASP A 66 3.68 -8.32 13.79
N TYR A 67 3.77 -7.06 14.24
CA TYR A 67 3.46 -5.91 13.40
C TYR A 67 4.71 -5.20 12.90
N GLN A 68 4.61 -4.58 11.71
CA GLN A 68 5.67 -3.77 11.11
C GLN A 68 7.01 -4.51 11.06
N VAL A 69 6.96 -5.78 10.62
CA VAL A 69 8.13 -6.65 10.57
C VAL A 69 9.02 -6.26 9.40
N GLU A 70 10.17 -5.66 9.70
CA GLU A 70 11.22 -5.41 8.70
C GLU A 70 12.01 -6.69 8.43
N PHE A 71 12.31 -6.94 7.16
CA PHE A 71 13.18 -8.04 6.77
C PHE A 71 14.08 -7.67 5.61
N LEU A 72 15.25 -8.32 5.59
CA LEU A 72 16.20 -8.31 4.48
C LEU A 72 16.72 -9.73 4.32
N GLN A 73 16.48 -10.35 3.17
CA GLN A 73 16.94 -11.70 2.89
C GLN A 73 17.16 -11.92 1.40
N GLU A 74 17.89 -12.95 1.05
CA GLU A 74 18.05 -13.41 -0.32
C GLU A 74 16.88 -14.34 -0.69
N LEU A 75 16.25 -14.10 -1.83
CA LEU A 75 15.17 -14.93 -2.36
C LEU A 75 15.63 -15.65 -3.61
N GLU A 76 15.40 -16.97 -3.65
CA GLU A 76 15.57 -17.78 -4.84
C GLU A 76 14.28 -17.74 -5.68
N ILE A 77 14.34 -17.16 -6.87
CA ILE A 77 13.20 -17.02 -7.78
C ILE A 77 13.60 -17.58 -9.14
N GLY A 78 13.24 -18.83 -9.41
CA GLY A 78 13.75 -19.59 -10.55
C GLY A 78 15.23 -19.90 -10.36
N GLU A 79 16.06 -19.45 -11.30
CA GLU A 79 17.52 -19.59 -11.27
C GLU A 79 18.23 -18.37 -10.64
N GLU A 80 17.49 -17.34 -10.30
CA GLU A 80 18.03 -16.09 -9.79
C GLU A 80 17.99 -16.04 -8.25
N VAL A 81 19.05 -15.52 -7.64
CA VAL A 81 19.10 -15.17 -6.21
C VAL A 81 19.14 -13.64 -6.10
N VAL A 82 18.14 -13.07 -5.47
CA VAL A 82 18.01 -11.62 -5.39
C VAL A 82 17.88 -11.14 -3.94
N PRO A 83 18.59 -10.07 -3.54
CA PRO A 83 18.36 -9.44 -2.25
C PRO A 83 16.99 -8.78 -2.23
N PHE A 84 16.21 -9.08 -1.20
CA PHE A 84 14.88 -8.55 -1.04
C PHE A 84 14.69 -7.93 0.35
N ARG A 85 14.24 -6.69 0.39
CA ARG A 85 13.90 -5.97 1.61
C ARG A 85 12.43 -5.58 1.58
N GLY A 86 11.76 -5.73 2.70
CA GLY A 86 10.38 -5.34 2.83
C GLY A 86 9.96 -5.10 4.27
N PHE A 87 8.72 -4.62 4.40
CA PHE A 87 8.02 -4.45 5.66
C PHE A 87 6.68 -5.14 5.55
N LEU A 88 6.38 -6.01 6.50
CA LEU A 88 5.06 -6.64 6.62
C LEU A 88 4.23 -5.83 7.59
N ASP A 89 2.99 -5.54 7.23
CA ASP A 89 2.05 -4.92 8.18
C ASP A 89 1.76 -5.87 9.35
N CYS A 90 1.58 -7.17 9.05
CA CYS A 90 1.37 -8.19 10.06
C CYS A 90 1.89 -9.55 9.58
N LEU A 91 2.73 -10.19 10.39
CA LEU A 91 3.19 -11.57 10.25
C LEU A 91 2.49 -12.42 11.31
N GLY A 92 1.50 -13.19 10.91
CA GLY A 92 0.79 -14.14 11.76
C GLY A 92 1.38 -15.55 11.70
N LYS A 93 0.84 -16.43 12.52
CA LYS A 93 1.24 -17.84 12.55
C LYS A 93 0.74 -18.59 11.31
N GLY A 94 1.59 -18.61 10.27
CA GLY A 94 1.31 -19.28 9.00
C GLY A 94 0.59 -18.42 7.95
N PHE A 95 0.48 -17.11 8.19
CA PHE A 95 -0.09 -16.17 7.25
C PHE A 95 0.60 -14.80 7.30
N ILE A 96 0.39 -14.02 6.27
CA ILE A 96 0.72 -12.59 6.23
C ILE A 96 -0.57 -11.82 5.98
N ALA A 97 -0.73 -10.69 6.66
CA ALA A 97 -1.83 -9.78 6.41
C ALA A 97 -1.28 -8.36 6.12
N ASP A 98 -1.90 -7.69 5.16
CA ASP A 98 -1.50 -6.38 4.67
C ASP A 98 -2.73 -5.47 4.56
N SER A 99 -2.59 -4.24 5.04
CA SER A 99 -3.66 -3.26 5.09
C SER A 99 -3.72 -2.42 3.81
N LYS A 100 -4.88 -2.32 3.23
CA LYS A 100 -5.10 -1.52 2.03
C LYS A 100 -6.33 -0.63 2.17
N SER A 101 -6.18 0.61 1.78
CA SER A 101 -7.32 1.50 1.57
C SER A 101 -7.73 1.50 0.09
N SER A 102 -9.02 1.40 -0.20
CA SER A 102 -9.55 1.37 -1.56
C SER A 102 -10.72 2.35 -1.72
N ARG A 103 -11.04 2.67 -2.97
CA ARG A 103 -12.27 3.41 -3.30
C ARG A 103 -13.51 2.53 -3.12
N SER A 104 -13.36 1.22 -3.31
CA SER A 104 -14.43 0.25 -3.18
C SER A 104 -13.88 -1.11 -2.83
N VAL A 105 -14.37 -1.71 -1.75
CA VAL A 105 -14.01 -3.08 -1.39
C VAL A 105 -14.44 -4.06 -2.48
N LYS A 106 -15.58 -3.86 -3.12
CA LYS A 106 -16.05 -4.72 -4.23
C LYS A 106 -15.15 -4.63 -5.47
N GLY A 107 -14.52 -3.48 -5.71
CA GLY A 107 -13.59 -3.26 -6.82
C GLY A 107 -12.17 -3.75 -6.55
N PHE A 108 -11.82 -4.04 -5.31
CA PHE A 108 -10.48 -4.38 -4.88
C PHE A 108 -9.83 -5.58 -5.63
N PRO A 109 -10.55 -6.66 -6.00
CA PRO A 109 -9.97 -7.73 -6.81
C PRO A 109 -9.39 -7.27 -8.15
N ARG A 110 -9.93 -6.20 -8.73
CA ARG A 110 -9.34 -5.54 -9.91
C ARG A 110 -8.07 -4.77 -9.52
N ASP A 111 -8.12 -4.06 -8.39
CA ASP A 111 -7.00 -3.27 -7.89
C ASP A 111 -5.76 -4.14 -7.63
N VAL A 112 -5.95 -5.37 -7.16
CA VAL A 112 -4.86 -6.35 -6.96
C VAL A 112 -4.02 -6.52 -8.23
N ARG A 113 -4.68 -6.63 -9.39
CA ARG A 113 -4.00 -6.81 -10.68
C ARG A 113 -3.41 -5.51 -11.23
N VAL A 114 -4.16 -4.40 -11.09
CA VAL A 114 -3.78 -3.09 -11.62
C VAL A 114 -2.59 -2.50 -10.88
N PHE A 115 -2.58 -2.63 -9.55
CA PHE A 115 -1.51 -2.07 -8.71
C PHE A 115 -0.40 -3.06 -8.37
N GLY A 116 -0.46 -4.29 -8.89
CA GLY A 116 0.58 -5.28 -8.67
C GLY A 116 0.62 -5.83 -7.24
N TYR A 117 -0.50 -5.82 -6.50
CA TYR A 117 -0.55 -6.40 -5.16
C TYR A 117 -0.37 -7.92 -5.15
N ASP A 118 -0.59 -8.59 -6.28
CA ASP A 118 -0.24 -9.99 -6.50
C ASP A 118 1.28 -10.23 -6.45
N ILE A 119 2.09 -9.26 -6.89
CA ILE A 119 3.55 -9.29 -6.78
C ILE A 119 3.96 -9.26 -5.30
N GLN A 120 3.39 -8.33 -4.54
CA GLN A 120 3.64 -8.21 -3.09
C GLN A 120 3.26 -9.51 -2.37
N ALA A 121 2.06 -10.03 -2.64
CA ALA A 121 1.59 -11.26 -2.01
C ALA A 121 2.51 -12.45 -2.29
N PHE A 122 2.96 -12.63 -3.54
CA PHE A 122 3.91 -13.67 -3.91
C PHE A 122 5.25 -13.50 -3.19
N LEU A 123 5.86 -12.33 -3.30
CA LEU A 123 7.19 -12.09 -2.72
C LEU A 123 7.20 -12.31 -1.20
N TYR A 124 6.19 -11.81 -0.50
CA TYR A 124 6.12 -11.94 0.95
C TYR A 124 5.83 -13.37 1.40
N THR A 125 4.89 -14.07 0.76
CA THR A 125 4.62 -15.48 1.08
C THR A 125 5.84 -16.36 0.78
N HIS A 126 6.54 -16.09 -0.32
CA HIS A 126 7.76 -16.79 -0.69
C HIS A 126 8.89 -16.54 0.31
N ALA A 127 9.10 -15.29 0.71
CA ALA A 127 10.13 -14.89 1.66
C ALA A 127 9.99 -15.59 3.02
N PHE A 128 8.77 -15.75 3.51
CA PHE A 128 8.50 -16.32 4.83
C PHE A 128 8.07 -17.78 4.81
N GLY A 129 7.97 -18.40 3.64
CA GLY A 129 7.54 -19.80 3.51
C GLY A 129 6.11 -20.04 4.00
N VAL A 130 5.26 -19.01 4.00
CA VAL A 130 3.86 -19.10 4.38
C VAL A 130 2.97 -19.23 3.16
N LYS A 131 1.79 -19.85 3.32
CA LYS A 131 0.87 -20.09 2.20
C LYS A 131 -0.21 -19.02 2.08
N ASP A 132 -0.61 -18.46 3.19
CA ASP A 132 -1.78 -17.60 3.28
C ASP A 132 -1.38 -16.14 3.29
N PHE A 133 -1.95 -15.37 2.35
CA PHE A 133 -1.83 -13.93 2.31
C PHE A 133 -3.22 -13.29 2.30
N TYR A 134 -3.42 -12.30 3.16
CA TYR A 134 -4.69 -11.60 3.30
C TYR A 134 -4.51 -10.11 3.09
N TRP A 135 -5.41 -9.50 2.33
CA TRP A 135 -5.59 -8.06 2.32
C TRP A 135 -6.76 -7.70 3.22
N VAL A 136 -6.48 -6.87 4.22
CA VAL A 136 -7.52 -6.19 5.01
C VAL A 136 -7.78 -4.86 4.34
N VAL A 137 -8.92 -4.76 3.68
CA VAL A 137 -9.25 -3.64 2.81
C VAL A 137 -10.33 -2.80 3.44
N GLN A 138 -10.17 -1.47 3.39
CA GLN A 138 -11.16 -0.54 3.87
C GLN A 138 -11.48 0.54 2.84
N GLU A 139 -12.77 0.85 2.67
CA GLU A 139 -13.20 1.96 1.84
C GLU A 139 -12.81 3.31 2.47
N LYS A 140 -12.34 4.25 1.62
CA LYS A 140 -12.01 5.62 2.04
C LYS A 140 -13.23 6.52 2.20
N ALA A 141 -14.37 6.12 1.65
CA ALA A 141 -15.62 6.87 1.73
C ALA A 141 -16.59 6.24 2.73
N TYR A 142 -17.41 7.10 3.36
CA TYR A 142 -18.50 6.61 4.20
C TYR A 142 -19.38 5.61 3.44
N PRO A 143 -19.78 4.48 4.03
CA PRO A 143 -19.68 4.12 5.45
C PRO A 143 -18.39 3.35 5.84
N TYR A 144 -17.28 3.53 5.12
CA TYR A 144 -15.95 2.97 5.41
C TYR A 144 -15.97 1.43 5.52
N LEU A 145 -16.63 0.79 4.56
CA LEU A 145 -16.82 -0.67 4.58
C LEU A 145 -15.49 -1.41 4.62
N PRO A 146 -15.29 -2.33 5.57
CA PRO A 146 -14.13 -3.21 5.58
C PRO A 146 -14.43 -4.52 4.86
N ALA A 147 -13.38 -5.15 4.32
CA ALA A 147 -13.42 -6.50 3.78
C ALA A 147 -12.07 -7.20 3.97
N VAL A 148 -12.08 -8.53 3.99
CA VAL A 148 -10.86 -9.34 3.95
C VAL A 148 -10.87 -10.16 2.67
N TYR A 149 -9.76 -10.12 1.93
CA TYR A 149 -9.53 -10.93 0.76
C TYR A 149 -8.32 -11.82 0.98
N LYS A 150 -8.48 -13.11 0.72
CA LYS A 150 -7.36 -14.05 0.69
C LYS A 150 -6.82 -14.15 -0.73
N ALA A 151 -5.50 -14.11 -0.88
CA ALA A 151 -4.87 -14.40 -2.17
C ALA A 151 -5.13 -15.85 -2.57
N SER A 152 -5.63 -16.06 -3.77
CA SER A 152 -5.77 -17.40 -4.36
C SER A 152 -4.41 -17.88 -4.88
N GLU A 153 -4.28 -19.19 -5.11
CA GLU A 153 -3.11 -19.77 -5.75
C GLU A 153 -2.86 -19.15 -7.15
N GLU A 154 -3.93 -18.88 -7.90
CA GLU A 154 -3.85 -18.19 -9.19
C GLU A 154 -3.28 -16.76 -9.04
N THR A 155 -3.66 -16.05 -7.99
CA THR A 155 -3.15 -14.71 -7.68
C THR A 155 -1.66 -14.76 -7.35
N LEU A 156 -1.24 -15.69 -6.50
CA LEU A 156 0.17 -15.87 -6.15
C LEU A 156 1.00 -16.28 -7.37
N ASP A 157 0.50 -17.17 -8.21
CA ASP A 157 1.17 -17.58 -9.45
C ASP A 157 1.26 -16.44 -10.47
N SER A 158 0.24 -15.58 -10.56
CA SER A 158 0.30 -14.34 -11.34
C SER A 158 1.45 -13.44 -10.87
N GLY A 159 1.58 -13.24 -9.54
CA GLY A 159 2.69 -12.49 -8.95
C GLY A 159 4.03 -13.11 -9.30
N ARG A 160 4.17 -14.42 -9.13
CA ARG A 160 5.38 -15.17 -9.47
C ARG A 160 5.83 -14.95 -10.92
N ARG A 161 4.91 -15.08 -11.88
CA ARG A 161 5.21 -14.85 -13.31
C ARG A 161 5.65 -13.41 -13.60
N LYS A 162 5.02 -12.43 -12.95
CA LYS A 162 5.39 -11.01 -13.11
C LYS A 162 6.79 -10.74 -12.55
N VAL A 163 7.12 -11.31 -11.40
CA VAL A 163 8.46 -11.17 -10.78
C VAL A 163 9.51 -11.83 -11.66
N ALA A 164 9.30 -13.07 -12.11
CA ALA A 164 10.24 -13.76 -12.98
C ALA A 164 10.50 -12.97 -14.28
N ARG A 165 9.44 -12.41 -14.89
CA ARG A 165 9.59 -11.53 -16.06
C ARG A 165 10.36 -10.26 -15.75
N ALA A 166 10.09 -9.60 -14.61
CA ALA A 166 10.80 -8.40 -14.21
C ALA A 166 12.30 -8.67 -13.99
N LEU A 167 12.65 -9.78 -13.33
CA LEU A 167 14.04 -10.19 -13.12
C LEU A 167 14.75 -10.47 -14.46
N SER A 168 14.10 -11.18 -15.40
CA SER A 168 14.66 -11.41 -16.73
C SER A 168 14.97 -10.09 -17.46
N ILE A 169 14.07 -9.10 -17.39
CA ILE A 169 14.28 -7.79 -18.00
C ILE A 169 15.44 -7.03 -17.32
N ILE A 170 15.49 -7.07 -15.98
CA ILE A 170 16.56 -6.42 -15.21
C ILE A 170 17.91 -7.04 -15.56
N LYS A 171 17.99 -8.36 -15.61
CA LYS A 171 19.20 -9.09 -15.97
C LYS A 171 19.67 -8.75 -17.40
N GLU A 172 18.77 -8.78 -18.37
CA GLU A 172 19.07 -8.39 -19.75
C GLU A 172 19.63 -6.97 -19.83
N HIS A 173 19.03 -6.04 -19.07
CA HIS A 173 19.48 -4.65 -19.03
C HIS A 173 20.88 -4.49 -18.42
N TYR A 174 21.16 -5.14 -17.29
CA TYR A 174 22.45 -5.04 -16.61
C TYR A 174 23.57 -5.82 -17.27
N GLU A 175 23.29 -7.00 -17.85
CA GLU A 175 24.29 -7.81 -18.52
C GLU A 175 24.69 -7.27 -19.89
N ASN A 176 23.76 -6.65 -20.60
CA ASN A 176 23.99 -6.22 -21.98
C ASN A 176 24.28 -4.72 -22.13
N ASP A 177 24.27 -3.95 -21.04
CA ASP A 177 24.40 -2.49 -21.05
C ASP A 177 23.48 -1.81 -22.10
N LYS A 178 22.34 -2.41 -22.33
CA LYS A 178 21.34 -1.93 -23.29
C LYS A 178 20.03 -1.66 -22.57
N PRO A 179 19.40 -0.50 -22.82
CA PRO A 179 18.05 -0.27 -22.34
C PRO A 179 17.13 -1.38 -22.93
N SER A 180 16.44 -2.11 -22.06
CA SER A 180 15.48 -3.10 -22.50
C SER A 180 14.44 -2.44 -23.42
N THR A 181 14.28 -2.96 -24.63
CA THR A 181 13.26 -2.49 -25.58
C THR A 181 11.84 -2.66 -25.04
N THR A 182 11.68 -3.47 -24.01
CA THR A 182 10.40 -3.71 -23.32
C THR A 182 9.92 -2.48 -22.50
N PHE A 183 10.82 -1.54 -22.14
CA PHE A 183 10.43 -0.29 -21.51
C PHE A 183 9.93 0.78 -22.47
N PHE A 184 10.10 0.55 -23.78
CA PHE A 184 9.66 1.47 -24.82
C PHE A 184 8.48 0.85 -25.59
N LEU A 185 7.37 0.59 -24.89
CA LEU A 185 6.12 0.33 -25.57
C LEU A 185 5.60 1.64 -26.15
N GLN A 186 5.89 1.89 -27.42
CA GLN A 186 5.10 2.80 -28.23
C GLN A 186 3.76 2.13 -28.50
N GLY A 187 2.75 2.51 -27.73
CA GLY A 187 1.36 2.21 -28.02
C GLY A 187 0.75 3.44 -28.68
N GLU A 188 0.17 3.28 -29.87
CA GLU A 188 -0.85 4.19 -30.35
C GLU A 188 -2.10 3.98 -29.48
N ILE A 189 -2.64 5.09 -28.94
CA ILE A 189 -3.88 5.13 -28.16
C ILE A 189 -5.02 5.49 -29.11
#